data_34f769edefcaf8b0ce1cfe72ad199a08
#
_entry.id   34f769edefcaf8b0ce1cfe72ad199a08
#
_cell.length_a   1.000
_cell.length_b   1.000
_cell.length_c   1.000
_cell.angle_alpha   90.00
_cell.angle_beta   90.00
_cell.angle_gamma   90.00
#
_symmetry.space_group_name_H-M   'P 1'
#
loop_
_entity.id
_entity.type
_entity.pdbx_description
1 polymer ?
#
loop_
_entity_poly.entity_id
_entity_poly.type
_entity_poly.pdbx_seq_one_letter_code
_entity_poly.pdbx_strand_id
1 'polypeptide(L)'
;MNDEIVRKFLENPIEGRLALSASLRNFIAFFFWYMYRQKFIFRPFHNLIIKKFEDIAFGRAEKKNLIINVPPRFGKSSLCQMYCAWCYMLNPHSNCIYTSYSDDLTSAFSKDIRSIIESEAFKTLTGIRLNKSKSGADYWATTIGGGFRAASMGGSITGFGAGVSGDDFGGCLIIDDPNKASSVKSQAELQNTIDYYNNTLKSRLNNQSRTPIILIMQRLSLEDLTGYLLENEADDWDIVKLQGLNEDTGEALWEEKYPASELLKLKKVNPFVYYGQYQQEPIVIGGSVIKTDWFRYYNTSEKYDYQYTFITSDTAQKKGEANDFSVFCFWGVTFDNHLHLLDMVRGKWEADELREQVKLCWKKWNQYEVKPYGFYIEDKSSGIGVIQELTKTEPIPIVPVARTRFKNDEGMMVSADKFSRCMTTAPYLANGWVYLPNGEKDDISGTLLAECAAFRADLSHKHDDCCDCLFDAVDIAFGAAGVGSIFI
;
A
#
# COMPACT_ATOMS: atom_id res chain seq x y z
N MET A 1 31.29 10.20 -11.89
CA MET A 1 32.33 10.35 -10.85
C MET A 1 33.38 9.28 -11.06
N ASN A 2 34.66 9.63 -10.93
CA ASN A 2 35.83 8.75 -10.98
C ASN A 2 36.91 9.28 -10.04
N ASP A 3 37.99 8.52 -9.85
CA ASP A 3 39.07 8.88 -8.92
C ASP A 3 39.81 10.18 -9.31
N GLU A 4 39.90 10.47 -10.59
CA GLU A 4 40.55 11.68 -11.11
C GLU A 4 39.79 12.96 -10.66
N ILE A 5 38.46 12.96 -10.77
CA ILE A 5 37.62 14.08 -10.31
C ILE A 5 37.69 14.24 -8.81
N VAL A 6 37.68 13.11 -8.06
CA VAL A 6 37.80 13.13 -6.61
C VAL A 6 39.16 13.75 -6.21
N ARG A 7 40.25 13.32 -6.83
CA ARG A 7 41.59 13.87 -6.59
C ARG A 7 41.64 15.36 -6.89
N LYS A 8 41.11 15.79 -8.07
CA LYS A 8 41.06 17.21 -8.46
C LYS A 8 40.37 18.08 -7.41
N PHE A 9 39.22 17.62 -6.88
CA PHE A 9 38.48 18.39 -5.88
C PHE A 9 39.18 18.44 -4.52
N LEU A 10 39.93 17.38 -4.16
CA LEU A 10 40.71 17.37 -2.90
C LEU A 10 42.00 18.17 -3.01
N GLU A 11 42.64 18.26 -4.17
CA GLU A 11 43.78 19.13 -4.45
C GLU A 11 43.37 20.62 -4.52
N ASN A 12 42.12 20.92 -4.88
CA ASN A 12 41.52 22.27 -4.91
C ASN A 12 40.26 22.36 -4.05
N PRO A 13 40.38 22.36 -2.71
CA PRO A 13 39.23 22.19 -1.80
C PRO A 13 38.17 23.31 -1.93
N ILE A 14 38.58 24.54 -2.26
CA ILE A 14 37.65 25.66 -2.43
C ILE A 14 36.76 25.43 -3.66
N GLU A 15 37.35 25.08 -4.81
CA GLU A 15 36.60 24.75 -6.03
C GLU A 15 35.72 23.52 -5.81
N GLY A 16 36.28 22.48 -5.19
CA GLY A 16 35.55 21.25 -4.85
C GLY A 16 34.35 21.52 -3.96
N ARG A 17 34.51 22.31 -2.90
CA ARG A 17 33.40 22.70 -2.02
C ARG A 17 32.34 23.49 -2.77
N LEU A 18 32.69 24.49 -3.58
CA LEU A 18 31.75 25.28 -4.36
C LEU A 18 30.96 24.39 -5.31
N ALA A 19 31.61 23.49 -6.05
CA ALA A 19 30.95 22.60 -6.99
C ALA A 19 29.98 21.61 -6.31
N LEU A 20 30.34 21.10 -5.13
CA LEU A 20 29.52 20.15 -4.36
C LEU A 20 28.41 20.85 -3.57
N SER A 21 28.63 22.09 -3.09
CA SER A 21 27.59 22.89 -2.45
C SER A 21 26.52 23.33 -3.43
N ALA A 22 26.88 23.61 -4.68
CA ALA A 22 25.94 24.06 -5.71
C ALA A 22 24.94 22.98 -6.16
N SER A 23 25.23 21.69 -5.91
CA SER A 23 24.36 20.58 -6.34
C SER A 23 24.44 19.38 -5.41
N LEU A 24 23.31 19.03 -4.83
CA LEU A 24 23.17 17.81 -4.04
C LEU A 24 23.45 16.55 -4.89
N ARG A 25 23.06 16.57 -6.17
CA ARG A 25 23.36 15.47 -7.08
C ARG A 25 24.85 15.24 -7.24
N ASN A 26 25.65 16.31 -7.37
CA ASN A 26 27.11 16.22 -7.43
C ASN A 26 27.70 15.75 -6.10
N PHE A 27 27.18 16.24 -4.98
CA PHE A 27 27.55 15.80 -3.65
C PHE A 27 27.33 14.29 -3.47
N ILE A 28 26.13 13.80 -3.81
CA ILE A 28 25.81 12.36 -3.75
C ILE A 28 26.77 11.56 -4.64
N ALA A 29 26.97 11.99 -5.89
CA ALA A 29 27.85 11.29 -6.81
C ALA A 29 29.30 11.20 -6.28
N PHE A 30 29.78 12.30 -5.67
CA PHE A 30 31.13 12.38 -5.11
C PHE A 30 31.28 11.49 -3.88
N PHE A 31 30.43 11.68 -2.85
CA PHE A 31 30.60 10.96 -1.60
C PHE A 31 30.23 9.48 -1.72
N PHE A 32 29.28 9.12 -2.55
CA PHE A 32 28.98 7.71 -2.81
C PHE A 32 30.16 7.00 -3.47
N TRP A 33 30.81 7.63 -4.45
CA TRP A 33 32.04 7.10 -5.04
C TRP A 33 33.18 7.06 -4.01
N TYR A 34 33.37 8.12 -3.25
CA TYR A 34 34.45 8.20 -2.27
C TYR A 34 34.33 7.12 -1.18
N MET A 35 33.14 6.93 -0.64
CA MET A 35 32.87 6.00 0.46
C MET A 35 32.79 4.54 0.02
N TYR A 36 32.16 4.25 -1.12
CA TYR A 36 31.82 2.89 -1.51
C TYR A 36 32.52 2.38 -2.76
N ARG A 37 33.28 3.23 -3.46
CA ARG A 37 33.92 2.92 -4.75
C ARG A 37 32.94 2.44 -5.83
N GLN A 38 31.69 2.89 -5.74
CA GLN A 38 30.59 2.56 -6.63
C GLN A 38 29.93 3.84 -7.13
N LYS A 39 29.32 3.78 -8.33
CA LYS A 39 28.53 4.89 -8.86
C LYS A 39 27.12 4.81 -8.27
N PHE A 40 26.62 5.90 -7.74
CA PHE A 40 25.18 6.00 -7.42
C PHE A 40 24.38 5.96 -8.72
N ILE A 41 23.41 5.04 -8.80
CA ILE A 41 22.54 4.88 -9.98
C ILE A 41 21.37 5.85 -9.86
N PHE A 42 21.52 7.02 -10.51
CA PHE A 42 20.44 8.00 -10.55
C PHE A 42 19.34 7.56 -11.54
N ARG A 43 18.11 7.55 -11.07
CA ARG A 43 16.89 7.40 -11.89
C ARG A 43 16.14 8.73 -11.93
N PRO A 44 15.20 8.93 -12.86
CA PRO A 44 14.42 10.16 -12.97
C PRO A 44 13.77 10.58 -11.65
N PHE A 45 13.21 9.64 -10.91
CA PHE A 45 12.58 9.92 -9.62
C PHE A 45 13.59 10.36 -8.52
N HIS A 46 14.83 9.86 -8.53
CA HIS A 46 15.88 10.37 -7.64
C HIS A 46 16.19 11.83 -7.94
N ASN A 47 16.26 12.21 -9.22
CA ASN A 47 16.52 13.60 -9.61
C ASN A 47 15.36 14.52 -9.21
N LEU A 48 14.11 14.03 -9.25
CA LEU A 48 12.94 14.77 -8.74
C LEU A 48 13.06 15.05 -7.24
N ILE A 49 13.37 14.03 -6.43
CA ILE A 49 13.56 14.18 -4.99
C ILE A 49 14.72 15.13 -4.67
N ILE A 50 15.86 14.95 -5.35
CA ILE A 50 17.05 15.80 -5.20
C ILE A 50 16.69 17.26 -5.50
N LYS A 51 15.97 17.50 -6.58
CA LYS A 51 15.52 18.85 -6.94
C LYS A 51 14.66 19.48 -5.83
N LYS A 52 13.73 18.73 -5.24
CA LYS A 52 12.92 19.24 -4.12
C LYS A 52 13.77 19.57 -2.90
N PHE A 53 14.76 18.75 -2.56
CA PHE A 53 15.70 19.03 -1.48
C PHE A 53 16.56 20.27 -1.76
N GLU A 54 17.05 20.43 -2.99
CA GLU A 54 17.80 21.63 -3.40
C GLU A 54 16.93 22.89 -3.37
N ASP A 55 15.67 22.80 -3.82
CA ASP A 55 14.73 23.92 -3.81
C ASP A 55 14.41 24.39 -2.38
N ILE A 56 14.26 23.47 -1.43
CA ILE A 56 14.12 23.79 0.00
C ILE A 56 15.39 24.46 0.53
N ALA A 57 16.55 23.86 0.32
CA ALA A 57 17.83 24.34 0.87
C ALA A 57 18.22 25.74 0.31
N PHE A 58 17.85 26.04 -0.91
CA PHE A 58 18.14 27.32 -1.57
C PHE A 58 16.97 28.34 -1.49
N GLY A 59 15.92 28.03 -0.72
CA GLY A 59 14.77 28.93 -0.53
C GLY A 59 13.93 29.15 -1.79
N ARG A 60 13.92 28.21 -2.73
CA ARG A 60 13.15 28.26 -3.98
C ARG A 60 11.82 27.50 -3.90
N ALA A 61 11.62 26.70 -2.85
CA ALA A 61 10.40 25.96 -2.64
C ALA A 61 9.26 26.91 -2.19
N GLU A 62 8.07 26.75 -2.76
CA GLU A 62 6.87 27.50 -2.31
C GLU A 62 6.47 27.11 -0.90
N LYS A 63 6.56 25.81 -0.59
CA LYS A 63 6.28 25.24 0.73
C LYS A 63 7.57 24.66 1.30
N LYS A 64 7.86 24.97 2.56
CA LYS A 64 9.09 24.49 3.23
C LYS A 64 9.03 23.02 3.62
N ASN A 65 7.83 22.49 3.89
CA ASN A 65 7.66 21.11 4.29
C ASN A 65 7.41 20.22 3.07
N LEU A 66 7.92 18.98 3.13
CA LEU A 66 7.89 18.07 2.00
C LEU A 66 7.45 16.68 2.44
N ILE A 67 6.41 16.14 1.81
CA ILE A 67 6.03 14.73 1.88
C ILE A 67 6.56 14.01 0.65
N ILE A 68 7.25 12.89 0.86
CA ILE A 68 7.72 11.99 -0.21
C ILE A 68 7.16 10.60 0.08
N ASN A 69 6.19 10.16 -0.71
CA ASN A 69 5.71 8.80 -0.67
C ASN A 69 6.36 8.00 -1.80
N VAL A 70 7.13 7.00 -1.44
CA VAL A 70 7.94 6.20 -2.38
C VAL A 70 8.03 4.75 -1.92
N PRO A 71 8.03 3.76 -2.84
CA PRO A 71 8.09 2.36 -2.51
C PRO A 71 9.31 1.97 -1.65
N PRO A 72 9.25 0.83 -0.94
CA PRO A 72 10.38 0.33 -0.16
C PRO A 72 11.56 -0.01 -1.07
N ARG A 73 12.79 0.20 -0.55
CA ARG A 73 14.06 -0.09 -1.27
C ARG A 73 14.35 0.80 -2.49
N PHE A 74 13.67 1.91 -2.68
CA PHE A 74 13.95 2.89 -3.75
C PHE A 74 14.97 3.97 -3.37
N GLY A 75 15.82 3.72 -2.37
CA GLY A 75 16.95 4.58 -2.01
C GLY A 75 16.60 5.79 -1.15
N LYS A 76 15.37 5.87 -0.61
CA LYS A 76 14.87 7.02 0.18
C LYS A 76 15.80 7.40 1.34
N SER A 77 16.15 6.46 2.22
CA SER A 77 17.00 6.74 3.39
C SER A 77 18.40 7.17 3.00
N SER A 78 18.98 6.59 1.93
CA SER A 78 20.30 7.01 1.42
C SER A 78 20.29 8.45 0.87
N LEU A 79 19.21 8.87 0.20
CA LEU A 79 19.06 10.28 -0.23
C LEU A 79 18.97 11.22 0.98
N CYS A 80 18.22 10.85 2.02
CA CYS A 80 18.12 11.63 3.25
C CYS A 80 19.45 11.72 4.00
N GLN A 81 20.22 10.64 4.06
CA GLN A 81 21.58 10.63 4.65
C GLN A 81 22.51 11.63 3.94
N MET A 82 22.52 11.56 2.60
CA MET A 82 23.34 12.47 1.80
C MET A 82 22.86 13.92 1.92
N TYR A 83 21.54 14.14 1.98
CA TYR A 83 20.99 15.47 2.19
C TYR A 83 21.37 16.04 3.55
N CYS A 84 21.27 15.27 4.65
CA CYS A 84 21.73 15.70 5.96
C CYS A 84 23.23 16.07 5.96
N ALA A 85 24.07 15.22 5.37
CA ALA A 85 25.51 15.52 5.28
C ALA A 85 25.78 16.79 4.45
N TRP A 86 25.01 16.99 3.38
CA TRP A 86 25.11 18.18 2.53
C TRP A 86 24.68 19.46 3.25
N CYS A 87 23.70 19.41 4.17
CA CYS A 87 23.33 20.55 5.00
C CYS A 87 24.53 21.16 5.71
N TYR A 88 25.45 20.35 6.26
CA TYR A 88 26.66 20.85 6.92
C TYR A 88 27.66 21.48 5.95
N MET A 89 27.70 21.05 4.69
CA MET A 89 28.53 21.67 3.67
C MET A 89 27.99 23.05 3.28
N LEU A 90 26.65 23.20 3.23
CA LEU A 90 25.97 24.48 2.97
C LEU A 90 26.12 25.46 4.13
N ASN A 91 25.73 25.01 5.32
CA ASN A 91 25.84 25.80 6.54
C ASN A 91 26.44 24.94 7.66
N PRO A 92 27.69 25.26 8.09
CA PRO A 92 28.40 24.51 9.13
C PRO A 92 27.68 24.45 10.48
N HIS A 93 26.77 25.38 10.75
CA HIS A 93 25.97 25.45 11.96
C HIS A 93 24.65 24.67 11.88
N SER A 94 24.43 23.91 10.79
CA SER A 94 23.22 23.13 10.59
C SER A 94 22.92 22.20 11.76
N ASN A 95 21.67 22.14 12.16
CA ASN A 95 21.14 21.16 13.11
C ASN A 95 20.09 20.29 12.44
N CYS A 96 20.35 18.99 12.40
CA CYS A 96 19.42 18.03 11.82
C CYS A 96 18.86 17.10 12.90
N ILE A 97 17.54 16.87 12.85
CA ILE A 97 16.87 15.82 13.63
C ILE A 97 16.43 14.75 12.64
N TYR A 98 16.64 13.50 13.02
CA TYR A 98 16.13 12.34 12.28
C TYR A 98 15.33 11.44 13.21
N THR A 99 14.15 11.02 12.77
CA THR A 99 13.31 10.08 13.50
C THR A 99 12.76 9.00 12.57
N SER A 100 12.61 7.79 13.11
CA SER A 100 12.05 6.61 12.44
C SER A 100 11.38 5.72 13.47
N TYR A 101 10.70 4.65 13.05
CA TYR A 101 10.00 3.75 13.97
C TYR A 101 10.93 2.91 14.88
N SER A 102 12.24 2.85 14.63
CA SER A 102 13.18 1.95 15.32
C SER A 102 14.46 2.65 15.74
N ASP A 103 14.93 2.38 16.97
CA ASP A 103 16.22 2.87 17.48
C ASP A 103 17.40 2.33 16.68
N ASP A 104 17.34 1.07 16.23
CA ASP A 104 18.41 0.49 15.40
C ASP A 104 18.56 1.23 14.08
N LEU A 105 17.43 1.60 13.44
CA LEU A 105 17.45 2.36 12.18
C LEU A 105 17.98 3.77 12.40
N THR A 106 17.56 4.44 13.47
CA THR A 106 18.00 5.80 13.76
C THR A 106 19.49 5.85 14.10
N SER A 107 19.99 4.88 14.87
CA SER A 107 21.41 4.75 15.18
C SER A 107 22.24 4.41 13.94
N ALA A 108 21.77 3.53 13.05
CA ALA A 108 22.44 3.21 11.80
C ALA A 108 22.52 4.43 10.89
N PHE A 109 21.41 5.17 10.72
CA PHE A 109 21.35 6.39 9.93
C PHE A 109 22.34 7.46 10.45
N SER A 110 22.39 7.65 11.77
CA SER A 110 23.33 8.58 12.41
C SER A 110 24.79 8.19 12.13
N LYS A 111 25.14 6.91 12.22
CA LYS A 111 26.49 6.40 11.94
C LYS A 111 26.91 6.64 10.50
N ASP A 112 26.00 6.47 9.55
CA ASP A 112 26.28 6.66 8.12
C ASP A 112 26.59 8.14 7.82
N ILE A 113 25.78 9.08 8.31
CA ILE A 113 26.06 10.51 8.15
C ILE A 113 27.39 10.87 8.82
N ARG A 114 27.58 10.39 10.02
CA ARG A 114 28.81 10.61 10.77
C ARG A 114 30.04 10.12 10.00
N SER A 115 29.97 8.96 9.36
CA SER A 115 31.05 8.42 8.53
C SER A 115 31.40 9.35 7.36
N ILE A 116 30.41 9.99 6.76
CA ILE A 116 30.64 10.99 5.70
C ILE A 116 31.38 12.20 6.27
N ILE A 117 30.94 12.76 7.40
CA ILE A 117 31.50 13.97 8.02
C ILE A 117 32.92 13.70 8.57
N GLU A 118 33.17 12.50 9.09
CA GLU A 118 34.46 12.06 9.58
C GLU A 118 35.44 11.68 8.45
N SER A 119 34.98 11.55 7.22
CA SER A 119 35.85 11.24 6.08
C SER A 119 36.90 12.34 5.84
N GLU A 120 38.11 11.96 5.41
CA GLU A 120 39.13 12.94 5.08
C GLU A 120 38.73 13.88 3.95
N ALA A 121 37.90 13.38 2.99
CA ALA A 121 37.39 14.23 1.94
C ALA A 121 36.47 15.34 2.47
N PHE A 122 35.53 15.02 3.37
CA PHE A 122 34.61 16.01 3.92
C PHE A 122 35.38 17.06 4.77
N LYS A 123 36.34 16.60 5.59
CA LYS A 123 37.18 17.48 6.39
C LYS A 123 38.04 18.40 5.53
N THR A 124 38.63 17.87 4.45
CA THR A 124 39.46 18.66 3.52
C THR A 124 38.62 19.73 2.82
N LEU A 125 37.45 19.37 2.37
CA LEU A 125 36.57 20.29 1.63
C LEU A 125 35.90 21.36 2.51
N THR A 126 35.61 21.06 3.77
CA THR A 126 34.78 21.92 4.62
C THR A 126 35.50 22.49 5.85
N GLY A 127 36.57 21.87 6.31
CA GLY A 127 37.18 22.15 7.60
C GLY A 127 36.39 21.64 8.82
N ILE A 128 35.21 21.07 8.64
CA ILE A 128 34.34 20.61 9.71
C ILE A 128 34.91 19.34 10.34
N ARG A 129 34.84 19.27 11.68
CA ARG A 129 35.25 18.10 12.47
C ARG A 129 34.18 17.80 13.53
N LEU A 130 34.09 16.56 13.96
CA LEU A 130 33.24 16.21 15.09
C LEU A 130 33.90 16.65 16.43
N ASN A 131 33.02 17.08 17.35
CA ASN A 131 33.43 17.36 18.72
C ASN A 131 33.54 16.03 19.50
N LYS A 132 34.75 15.66 19.91
CA LYS A 132 35.03 14.39 20.59
C LYS A 132 34.22 14.19 21.89
N SER A 133 33.85 15.26 22.57
CA SER A 133 33.06 15.18 23.83
C SER A 133 31.56 15.04 23.56
N LYS A 134 31.11 15.21 22.31
CA LYS A 134 29.70 15.12 21.88
C LYS A 134 29.64 14.25 20.60
N SER A 135 29.95 12.98 20.72
CA SER A 135 30.08 12.05 19.60
C SER A 135 29.44 10.69 19.84
N GLY A 136 28.27 10.70 20.50
CA GLY A 136 27.42 9.50 20.71
C GLY A 136 26.82 8.94 19.43
N ALA A 137 26.19 7.77 19.54
CA ALA A 137 25.51 7.14 18.40
C ALA A 137 24.30 7.96 17.91
N ASP A 138 23.51 8.46 18.84
CA ASP A 138 22.24 9.15 18.55
C ASP A 138 22.35 10.69 18.65
N TYR A 139 23.47 11.17 19.19
CA TYR A 139 23.76 12.59 19.31
C TYR A 139 25.23 12.87 19.10
N TRP A 140 25.52 13.76 18.16
CA TRP A 140 26.85 14.29 17.96
C TRP A 140 26.77 15.76 17.53
N ALA A 141 27.88 16.47 17.74
CA ALA A 141 28.01 17.85 17.35
C ALA A 141 29.34 18.08 16.61
N THR A 142 29.40 19.14 15.81
CA THR A 142 30.61 19.61 15.16
C THR A 142 31.36 20.54 16.08
N THR A 143 32.66 20.77 15.77
CA THR A 143 33.51 21.73 16.52
C THR A 143 33.09 23.18 16.33
N ILE A 144 32.24 23.47 15.36
CA ILE A 144 31.82 24.83 14.96
C ILE A 144 30.35 25.10 15.25
N GLY A 145 29.66 24.24 16.03
CA GLY A 145 28.35 24.50 16.57
C GLY A 145 27.17 23.85 15.83
N GLY A 146 27.42 23.13 14.73
CA GLY A 146 26.38 22.27 14.13
C GLY A 146 26.17 20.98 14.92
N GLY A 147 25.00 20.35 14.78
CA GLY A 147 24.69 19.13 15.51
C GLY A 147 23.68 18.22 14.82
N PHE A 148 23.61 16.99 15.28
CA PHE A 148 22.68 15.97 14.83
C PHE A 148 22.05 15.23 16.01
N ARG A 149 20.77 14.98 15.95
CA ARG A 149 20.05 14.15 16.90
C ARG A 149 19.20 13.11 16.18
N ALA A 150 19.36 11.84 16.54
CA ALA A 150 18.49 10.75 16.14
C ALA A 150 17.66 10.28 17.33
N ALA A 151 16.40 9.91 17.09
CA ALA A 151 15.53 9.28 18.08
C ALA A 151 14.45 8.46 17.37
N SER A 152 14.01 7.36 17.97
CA SER A 152 12.83 6.65 17.47
C SER A 152 11.55 7.44 17.73
N MET A 153 10.47 7.11 17.00
CA MET A 153 9.14 7.65 17.27
C MET A 153 8.72 7.31 18.71
N GLY A 154 8.35 8.35 19.48
CA GLY A 154 8.13 8.24 20.92
C GLY A 154 9.38 8.42 21.79
N GLY A 155 10.58 8.46 21.22
CA GLY A 155 11.84 8.68 21.95
C GLY A 155 12.05 10.12 22.39
N SER A 156 12.97 10.33 23.33
CA SER A 156 13.24 11.68 23.89
C SER A 156 14.14 12.52 22.98
N ILE A 157 13.65 13.70 22.60
CA ILE A 157 14.40 14.73 21.86
C ILE A 157 14.46 16.01 22.70
N THR A 158 14.98 15.91 23.94
CA THR A 158 15.09 17.06 24.82
C THR A 158 16.37 17.86 24.58
N GLY A 159 16.31 19.19 24.67
CA GLY A 159 17.46 20.07 24.60
C GLY A 159 18.13 20.18 23.21
N PHE A 160 17.48 19.71 22.13
CA PHE A 160 17.99 19.85 20.79
C PHE A 160 16.86 20.29 19.83
N GLY A 161 17.18 21.19 18.90
CA GLY A 161 16.25 21.70 17.89
C GLY A 161 16.85 21.60 16.49
N ALA A 162 16.01 21.31 15.50
CA ALA A 162 16.36 21.30 14.08
C ALA A 162 16.43 22.72 13.52
N GLY A 163 17.30 22.90 12.54
CA GLY A 163 17.52 24.20 11.90
C GLY A 163 18.35 25.15 12.75
N VAL A 164 18.43 26.41 12.32
CA VAL A 164 19.05 27.54 13.04
C VAL A 164 18.00 28.56 13.41
N SER A 165 18.30 29.41 14.39
CA SER A 165 17.35 30.47 14.84
C SER A 165 17.21 31.63 13.85
N GLY A 166 18.18 31.78 12.93
CA GLY A 166 18.13 32.82 11.89
C GLY A 166 17.27 32.46 10.69
N ASP A 167 17.32 33.33 9.66
CA ASP A 167 16.56 33.18 8.41
C ASP A 167 17.24 32.30 7.37
N ASP A 168 18.52 31.97 7.58
CA ASP A 168 19.28 31.12 6.67
C ASP A 168 18.85 29.65 6.81
N PHE A 169 19.01 28.90 5.71
CA PHE A 169 18.90 27.44 5.77
C PHE A 169 19.98 26.86 6.65
N GLY A 170 19.61 26.03 7.62
CA GLY A 170 20.54 25.45 8.60
C GLY A 170 20.13 24.08 9.10
N GLY A 171 19.73 23.19 8.21
CA GLY A 171 19.31 21.82 8.54
C GLY A 171 17.79 21.63 8.53
N CYS A 172 17.33 20.47 8.99
CA CYS A 172 15.95 20.03 8.87
C CYS A 172 15.56 19.01 9.94
N LEU A 173 14.25 18.78 10.06
CA LEU A 173 13.67 17.62 10.73
C LEU A 173 13.28 16.58 9.66
N ILE A 174 13.81 15.37 9.74
CA ILE A 174 13.44 14.25 8.87
C ILE A 174 12.68 13.20 9.67
N ILE A 175 11.53 12.80 9.12
CA ILE A 175 10.70 11.71 9.61
C ILE A 175 10.74 10.63 8.52
N ASP A 176 11.43 9.51 8.77
CA ASP A 176 11.62 8.41 7.82
C ASP A 176 10.88 7.16 8.31
N ASP A 177 9.89 6.69 7.55
CA ASP A 177 9.04 5.54 7.89
C ASP A 177 8.62 5.57 9.39
N PRO A 178 7.71 6.47 9.82
CA PRO A 178 7.39 6.65 11.23
C PRO A 178 6.66 5.47 11.87
N ASN A 179 6.03 4.61 11.05
CA ASN A 179 5.30 3.42 11.48
C ASN A 179 5.92 2.15 10.92
N LYS A 180 5.96 1.09 11.73
CA LYS A 180 6.31 -0.25 11.28
C LYS A 180 5.13 -0.86 10.50
N ALA A 181 5.40 -1.54 9.39
CA ALA A 181 4.35 -2.14 8.56
C ALA A 181 3.43 -3.14 9.32
N SER A 182 3.95 -3.81 10.36
CA SER A 182 3.14 -4.72 11.19
C SER A 182 2.22 -4.01 12.19
N SER A 183 2.49 -2.74 12.52
CA SER A 183 1.75 -1.99 13.54
C SER A 183 0.59 -1.15 12.99
N VAL A 184 0.49 -1.00 11.68
CA VAL A 184 -0.57 -0.18 11.04
C VAL A 184 -1.99 -0.73 11.20
N LYS A 185 -2.14 -1.95 11.71
CA LYS A 185 -3.43 -2.52 12.11
C LYS A 185 -3.94 -1.96 13.44
N SER A 186 -3.09 -1.29 14.22
CA SER A 186 -3.42 -0.70 15.50
C SER A 186 -3.70 0.79 15.33
N GLN A 187 -4.94 1.20 15.50
CA GLN A 187 -5.36 2.61 15.54
C GLN A 187 -4.59 3.39 16.62
N ALA A 188 -4.35 2.75 17.79
CA ALA A 188 -3.60 3.38 18.88
C ALA A 188 -2.16 3.72 18.47
N GLU A 189 -1.47 2.85 17.71
CA GLU A 189 -0.11 3.13 17.24
C GLU A 189 -0.07 4.21 16.16
N LEU A 190 -1.05 4.26 15.26
CA LEU A 190 -1.19 5.36 14.31
C LEU A 190 -1.42 6.68 15.03
N GLN A 191 -2.34 6.70 16.01
CA GLN A 191 -2.61 7.90 16.81
C GLN A 191 -1.39 8.33 17.62
N ASN A 192 -0.66 7.42 18.26
CA ASN A 192 0.57 7.74 18.99
C ASN A 192 1.62 8.41 18.08
N THR A 193 1.71 7.99 16.83
CA THR A 193 2.61 8.61 15.83
C THR A 193 2.19 10.06 15.53
N ILE A 194 0.90 10.29 15.33
CA ILE A 194 0.32 11.63 15.09
C ILE A 194 0.51 12.52 16.32
N ASP A 195 0.25 11.99 17.53
CA ASP A 195 0.43 12.72 18.78
C ASP A 195 1.89 13.10 19.02
N TYR A 196 2.82 12.20 18.74
CA TYR A 196 4.24 12.49 18.85
C TYR A 196 4.69 13.58 17.84
N TYR A 197 4.19 13.52 16.61
CA TYR A 197 4.42 14.59 15.63
C TYR A 197 3.92 15.93 16.14
N ASN A 198 2.67 16.02 16.59
CA ASN A 198 2.04 17.27 17.02
C ASN A 198 2.64 17.82 18.31
N ASN A 199 2.84 16.97 19.32
CA ASN A 199 3.21 17.40 20.67
C ASN A 199 4.73 17.52 20.87
N THR A 200 5.52 16.77 20.09
CA THR A 200 6.98 16.73 20.26
C THR A 200 7.71 17.29 19.06
N LEU A 201 7.55 16.70 17.86
CA LEU A 201 8.41 17.01 16.72
C LEU A 201 8.22 18.46 16.25
N LYS A 202 6.99 18.94 16.11
CA LYS A 202 6.73 20.34 15.70
C LYS A 202 7.38 21.36 16.64
N SER A 203 7.46 21.05 17.95
CA SER A 203 8.10 21.93 18.93
C SER A 203 9.63 21.93 18.87
N ARG A 204 10.25 21.07 18.06
CA ARG A 204 11.72 20.95 17.93
C ARG A 204 12.31 21.81 16.80
N LEU A 205 11.54 22.66 16.15
CA LEU A 205 12.06 23.56 15.12
C LEU A 205 12.61 24.83 15.75
N ASN A 206 13.90 25.16 15.54
CA ASN A 206 14.51 26.37 16.04
C ASN A 206 13.93 27.65 15.40
N ASN A 207 13.42 27.53 14.19
CA ASN A 207 12.67 28.58 13.50
C ASN A 207 11.43 27.96 12.84
N GLN A 208 10.25 28.22 13.38
CA GLN A 208 8.99 27.64 12.94
C GLN A 208 8.60 28.03 11.51
N SER A 209 9.05 29.18 11.03
CA SER A 209 8.74 29.66 9.68
C SER A 209 9.74 29.21 8.62
N ARG A 210 10.96 28.81 9.00
CA ARG A 210 12.05 28.53 8.07
C ARG A 210 12.55 27.08 8.10
N THR A 211 12.57 26.44 9.27
CA THR A 211 13.10 25.09 9.36
C THR A 211 12.14 24.10 8.68
N PRO A 212 12.60 23.33 7.68
CA PRO A 212 11.75 22.39 6.97
C PRO A 212 11.54 21.10 7.76
N ILE A 213 10.35 20.50 7.59
CA ILE A 213 10.07 19.12 7.96
C ILE A 213 9.99 18.31 6.67
N ILE A 214 10.68 17.19 6.63
CA ILE A 214 10.67 16.23 5.52
C ILE A 214 10.11 14.92 6.03
N LEU A 215 8.91 14.56 5.57
CA LEU A 215 8.33 13.25 5.80
C LEU A 215 8.59 12.39 4.57
N ILE A 216 9.36 11.32 4.74
CA ILE A 216 9.59 10.35 3.68
C ILE A 216 9.18 8.95 4.14
N MET A 217 8.20 8.37 3.46
CA MET A 217 7.65 7.07 3.86
C MET A 217 6.98 6.36 2.70
N GLN A 218 6.79 5.06 2.84
CA GLN A 218 5.77 4.32 2.10
C GLN A 218 4.42 4.50 2.79
N ARG A 219 3.33 4.51 2.02
CA ARG A 219 1.99 4.54 2.60
C ARG A 219 1.62 3.17 3.17
N LEU A 220 1.07 3.16 4.35
CA LEU A 220 0.70 1.92 5.05
C LEU A 220 -0.78 1.87 5.42
N SER A 221 -1.40 3.03 5.65
CA SER A 221 -2.82 3.18 6.00
C SER A 221 -3.33 4.52 5.46
N LEU A 222 -4.64 4.66 5.27
CA LEU A 222 -5.26 5.97 5.01
C LEU A 222 -5.03 6.94 6.16
N GLU A 223 -4.99 6.42 7.39
CA GLU A 223 -4.82 7.17 8.64
C GLU A 223 -3.36 7.22 9.12
N ASP A 224 -2.39 6.87 8.26
CA ASP A 224 -0.98 7.07 8.59
C ASP A 224 -0.62 8.58 8.65
N LEU A 225 0.60 8.90 9.08
CA LEU A 225 1.00 10.30 9.24
C LEU A 225 0.83 11.12 7.95
N THR A 226 1.11 10.55 6.76
CA THR A 226 0.82 11.23 5.49
C THR A 226 -0.66 11.51 5.34
N GLY A 227 -1.54 10.53 5.62
CA GLY A 227 -3.00 10.71 5.53
C GLY A 227 -3.48 11.83 6.44
N TYR A 228 -3.05 11.83 7.70
CA TYR A 228 -3.36 12.90 8.66
C TYR A 228 -2.93 14.28 8.16
N LEU A 229 -1.72 14.42 7.63
CA LEU A 229 -1.20 15.70 7.14
C LEU A 229 -1.95 16.20 5.91
N LEU A 230 -2.32 15.31 4.99
CA LEU A 230 -3.10 15.66 3.81
C LEU A 230 -4.53 16.11 4.14
N GLU A 231 -5.11 15.57 5.20
CA GLU A 231 -6.45 15.93 5.65
C GLU A 231 -6.46 17.26 6.44
N ASN A 232 -5.44 17.49 7.27
CA ASN A 232 -5.47 18.58 8.25
C ASN A 232 -4.50 19.72 7.96
N GLU A 233 -3.42 19.51 7.20
CA GLU A 233 -2.32 20.47 7.00
C GLU A 233 -1.87 20.54 5.52
N ALA A 234 -2.70 20.17 4.54
CA ALA A 234 -2.32 20.06 3.13
C ALA A 234 -1.68 21.34 2.54
N ASP A 235 -2.11 22.48 3.00
CA ASP A 235 -1.61 23.79 2.51
C ASP A 235 -0.15 24.05 2.92
N ASP A 236 0.35 23.41 3.97
CA ASP A 236 1.71 23.60 4.47
C ASP A 236 2.75 22.67 3.81
N TRP A 237 2.30 21.70 3.00
CA TRP A 237 3.13 20.62 2.49
C TRP A 237 3.19 20.58 0.96
N ASP A 238 4.41 20.48 0.42
CA ASP A 238 4.63 20.01 -0.95
C ASP A 238 4.65 18.47 -0.97
N ILE A 239 4.14 17.84 -2.04
CA ILE A 239 3.91 16.39 -2.07
C ILE A 239 4.54 15.79 -3.32
N VAL A 240 5.35 14.76 -3.11
CA VAL A 240 5.89 13.88 -4.15
C VAL A 240 5.37 12.47 -3.92
N LYS A 241 4.41 12.03 -4.72
CA LYS A 241 3.87 10.66 -4.72
C LYS A 241 4.48 9.90 -5.89
N LEU A 242 5.20 8.82 -5.59
CA LEU A 242 5.88 7.97 -6.56
C LEU A 242 5.29 6.57 -6.54
N GLN A 243 4.50 6.24 -7.54
CA GLN A 243 3.92 4.91 -7.72
C GLN A 243 4.95 3.94 -8.28
N GLY A 244 4.99 2.70 -7.78
CA GLY A 244 5.91 1.67 -8.25
C GLY A 244 5.63 1.20 -9.67
N LEU A 245 4.36 1.26 -10.10
CA LEU A 245 3.88 0.92 -11.44
C LEU A 245 2.95 2.02 -11.93
N ASN A 246 3.17 2.52 -13.12
CA ASN A 246 2.17 3.29 -13.84
C ASN A 246 1.18 2.29 -14.46
N GLU A 247 -0.04 2.22 -13.94
CA GLU A 247 -1.04 1.25 -14.40
C GLU A 247 -1.58 1.56 -15.80
N ASP A 248 -1.52 2.82 -16.24
CA ASP A 248 -1.98 3.25 -17.56
C ASP A 248 -0.99 2.84 -18.66
N THR A 249 0.31 2.99 -18.40
CA THR A 249 1.37 2.66 -19.38
C THR A 249 1.96 1.27 -19.20
N GLY A 250 1.77 0.66 -18.02
CA GLY A 250 2.38 -0.61 -17.64
C GLY A 250 3.87 -0.51 -17.29
N GLU A 251 4.42 0.71 -17.16
CA GLU A 251 5.84 0.94 -16.89
C GLU A 251 6.14 0.96 -15.39
N ALA A 252 7.14 0.20 -14.95
CA ALA A 252 7.59 0.26 -13.56
C ALA A 252 8.50 1.49 -13.32
N LEU A 253 8.42 2.06 -12.11
CA LEU A 253 9.24 3.19 -11.69
C LEU A 253 10.75 2.86 -11.72
N TRP A 254 11.08 1.59 -11.48
CA TRP A 254 12.45 1.08 -11.54
C TRP A 254 12.45 -0.37 -12.04
N GLU A 255 12.35 -0.55 -13.36
CA GLU A 255 12.19 -1.85 -14.02
C GLU A 255 13.29 -2.86 -13.64
N GLU A 256 14.57 -2.43 -13.60
CA GLU A 256 15.69 -3.35 -13.32
C GLU A 256 15.72 -3.87 -11.89
N LYS A 257 15.01 -3.22 -10.97
CA LYS A 257 14.98 -3.60 -9.56
C LYS A 257 13.65 -4.23 -9.14
N TYR A 258 12.56 -3.69 -9.66
CA TYR A 258 11.20 -4.14 -9.45
C TYR A 258 10.46 -4.16 -10.79
N PRO A 259 10.63 -5.25 -11.57
CA PRO A 259 9.96 -5.39 -12.86
C PRO A 259 8.44 -5.24 -12.74
N ALA A 260 7.82 -4.68 -13.77
CA ALA A 260 6.36 -4.52 -13.81
C ALA A 260 5.64 -5.87 -13.61
N SER A 261 6.19 -6.97 -14.13
CA SER A 261 5.66 -8.33 -13.94
C SER A 261 5.59 -8.75 -12.48
N GLU A 262 6.62 -8.44 -11.67
CA GLU A 262 6.64 -8.75 -10.23
C GLU A 262 5.67 -7.86 -9.45
N LEU A 263 5.52 -6.59 -9.82
CA LEU A 263 4.53 -5.69 -9.22
C LEU A 263 3.10 -6.14 -9.53
N LEU A 264 2.82 -6.58 -10.77
CA LEU A 264 1.53 -7.15 -11.14
C LEU A 264 1.25 -8.49 -10.43
N LYS A 265 2.27 -9.32 -10.22
CA LYS A 265 2.16 -10.54 -9.40
C LYS A 265 1.84 -10.17 -7.95
N LEU A 266 2.54 -9.19 -7.37
CA LEU A 266 2.26 -8.69 -6.03
C LEU A 266 0.83 -8.13 -5.91
N LYS A 267 0.35 -7.38 -6.91
CA LYS A 267 -1.03 -6.89 -6.98
C LYS A 267 -2.05 -8.02 -6.83
N LYS A 268 -1.78 -9.18 -7.45
CA LYS A 268 -2.66 -10.36 -7.40
C LYS A 268 -2.56 -11.11 -6.07
N VAL A 269 -1.36 -11.22 -5.49
CA VAL A 269 -1.10 -12.03 -4.29
C VAL A 269 -1.39 -11.25 -3.01
N ASN A 270 -1.00 -9.98 -2.97
CA ASN A 270 -1.18 -9.12 -1.80
C ASN A 270 -1.50 -7.68 -2.22
N PRO A 271 -2.75 -7.42 -2.65
CA PRO A 271 -3.17 -6.10 -3.11
C PRO A 271 -2.99 -5.03 -2.04
N PHE A 272 -3.15 -5.38 -0.75
CA PHE A 272 -2.93 -4.43 0.35
C PHE A 272 -1.50 -3.87 0.36
N VAL A 273 -0.49 -4.73 0.28
CA VAL A 273 0.91 -4.32 0.19
C VAL A 273 1.16 -3.57 -1.13
N TYR A 274 0.61 -4.05 -2.23
CA TYR A 274 0.76 -3.41 -3.54
C TYR A 274 0.20 -1.99 -3.54
N TYR A 275 -1.06 -1.79 -3.18
CA TYR A 275 -1.67 -0.46 -3.21
C TYR A 275 -1.07 0.48 -2.17
N GLY A 276 -0.85 0.01 -0.94
CA GLY A 276 -0.23 0.81 0.10
C GLY A 276 1.23 1.12 -0.21
N GLN A 277 2.08 0.11 -0.14
CA GLN A 277 3.53 0.32 -0.14
C GLN A 277 4.12 0.64 -1.52
N TYR A 278 3.53 0.10 -2.60
CA TYR A 278 4.07 0.31 -3.94
C TYR A 278 3.32 1.36 -4.75
N GLN A 279 1.99 1.46 -4.63
CA GLN A 279 1.22 2.50 -5.35
C GLN A 279 1.00 3.77 -4.53
N GLN A 280 1.35 3.78 -3.25
CA GLN A 280 1.14 4.89 -2.32
C GLN A 280 -0.34 5.28 -2.19
N GLU A 281 -1.23 4.30 -2.36
CA GLU A 281 -2.68 4.40 -2.28
C GLU A 281 -3.22 3.34 -1.32
N PRO A 282 -3.02 3.51 0.00
CA PRO A 282 -3.45 2.51 0.96
C PRO A 282 -4.96 2.33 0.92
N ILE A 283 -5.37 1.09 1.04
CA ILE A 283 -6.77 0.67 1.15
C ILE A 283 -7.11 0.41 2.61
N VAL A 284 -8.37 0.62 2.99
CA VAL A 284 -8.80 0.60 4.40
C VAL A 284 -8.59 -0.77 5.04
N ILE A 285 -7.90 -0.80 6.20
CA ILE A 285 -7.93 -1.94 7.13
C ILE A 285 -8.92 -1.56 8.25
N GLY A 286 -10.01 -2.31 8.37
CA GLY A 286 -10.95 -2.16 9.50
C GLY A 286 -12.26 -1.43 9.23
N GLY A 287 -12.44 -0.85 8.02
CA GLY A 287 -13.76 -0.49 7.49
C GLY A 287 -14.30 -1.59 6.58
N SER A 288 -15.59 -1.55 6.23
CA SER A 288 -16.13 -2.38 5.15
C SER A 288 -15.32 -2.15 3.87
N VAL A 289 -14.67 -3.20 3.36
CA VAL A 289 -13.92 -3.15 2.09
C VAL A 289 -14.87 -2.93 0.93
N ILE A 290 -16.10 -3.40 1.08
CA ILE A 290 -17.19 -3.27 0.11
C ILE A 290 -18.15 -2.20 0.62
N LYS A 291 -18.30 -1.12 -0.15
CA LYS A 291 -19.28 -0.07 0.16
C LYS A 291 -20.63 -0.45 -0.41
N THR A 292 -21.66 -0.37 0.41
CA THR A 292 -23.03 -0.74 0.00
C THR A 292 -23.61 0.21 -1.04
N ASP A 293 -23.13 1.43 -1.15
CA ASP A 293 -23.52 2.41 -2.18
C ASP A 293 -22.94 2.13 -3.57
N TRP A 294 -22.02 1.17 -3.70
CA TRP A 294 -21.50 0.70 -4.99
C TRP A 294 -22.49 -0.16 -5.75
N PHE A 295 -23.45 -0.83 -5.04
CA PHE A 295 -24.46 -1.65 -5.69
C PHE A 295 -25.52 -0.78 -6.35
N ARG A 296 -25.99 -1.24 -7.50
CA ARG A 296 -27.15 -0.68 -8.19
C ARG A 296 -28.35 -1.55 -7.92
N TYR A 297 -29.53 -1.04 -8.27
CA TYR A 297 -30.80 -1.77 -8.07
C TYR A 297 -31.56 -1.87 -9.37
N TYR A 298 -32.19 -2.98 -9.58
CA TYR A 298 -33.12 -3.19 -10.69
C TYR A 298 -34.54 -3.51 -10.18
N ASN A 299 -35.54 -3.11 -10.96
CA ASN A 299 -36.95 -3.32 -10.60
C ASN A 299 -37.38 -4.74 -10.98
N THR A 300 -37.75 -5.58 -10.01
CA THR A 300 -38.18 -6.96 -10.25
C THR A 300 -39.48 -7.09 -11.01
N SER A 301 -40.29 -6.01 -11.12
CA SER A 301 -41.50 -5.97 -11.92
C SER A 301 -41.26 -5.74 -13.43
N GLU A 302 -40.03 -5.38 -13.80
CA GLU A 302 -39.62 -5.19 -15.18
C GLU A 302 -39.02 -6.47 -15.75
N LYS A 303 -39.15 -6.68 -17.06
CA LYS A 303 -38.55 -7.82 -17.76
C LYS A 303 -37.14 -7.41 -18.23
N TYR A 304 -36.16 -8.22 -17.87
CA TYR A 304 -34.76 -8.06 -18.31
C TYR A 304 -34.36 -9.26 -19.18
N ASP A 305 -33.66 -8.99 -20.26
CA ASP A 305 -33.10 -10.03 -21.11
C ASP A 305 -31.68 -10.37 -20.67
N TYR A 306 -31.41 -11.67 -20.47
CA TYR A 306 -30.13 -12.17 -20.05
C TYR A 306 -29.44 -12.93 -21.18
N GLN A 307 -28.14 -12.68 -21.35
CA GLN A 307 -27.26 -13.46 -22.25
C GLN A 307 -27.14 -14.91 -21.77
N TYR A 308 -26.93 -15.05 -20.47
CA TYR A 308 -26.84 -16.33 -19.76
C TYR A 308 -27.13 -16.13 -18.28
N THR A 309 -27.47 -17.23 -17.62
CA THR A 309 -27.63 -17.28 -16.15
C THR A 309 -26.77 -18.41 -15.58
N PHE A 310 -26.42 -18.33 -14.31
CA PHE A 310 -25.64 -19.34 -13.60
C PHE A 310 -25.86 -19.27 -12.09
N ILE A 311 -25.39 -20.31 -11.39
CA ILE A 311 -25.54 -20.41 -9.94
C ILE A 311 -24.14 -20.49 -9.32
N THR A 312 -23.86 -19.68 -8.29
CA THR A 312 -22.69 -19.81 -7.43
C THR A 312 -23.07 -20.36 -6.07
N SER A 313 -22.16 -21.09 -5.42
CA SER A 313 -22.44 -21.60 -4.09
C SER A 313 -21.22 -21.57 -3.19
N ASP A 314 -21.47 -21.28 -1.92
CA ASP A 314 -20.58 -21.55 -0.81
C ASP A 314 -21.21 -22.58 0.12
N THR A 315 -20.48 -23.64 0.47
CA THR A 315 -21.04 -24.80 1.17
C THR A 315 -20.32 -25.11 2.48
N ALA A 316 -21.06 -25.17 3.60
CA ALA A 316 -20.56 -25.50 4.93
C ALA A 316 -20.82 -26.98 5.29
N GLN A 317 -19.93 -27.58 6.11
CA GLN A 317 -19.96 -29.04 6.38
C GLN A 317 -20.87 -29.50 7.52
N LYS A 318 -21.28 -28.64 8.46
CA LYS A 318 -21.95 -29.09 9.71
C LYS A 318 -23.03 -28.12 10.16
N LYS A 319 -24.14 -28.68 10.70
CA LYS A 319 -25.10 -27.91 11.50
C LYS A 319 -24.52 -27.56 12.87
N GLY A 320 -24.62 -26.30 13.28
CA GLY A 320 -24.30 -25.82 14.62
C GLY A 320 -24.42 -24.30 14.69
N GLU A 321 -24.72 -23.74 15.86
CA GLU A 321 -24.86 -22.26 16.02
C GLU A 321 -23.56 -21.51 15.66
N ALA A 322 -22.41 -22.16 15.80
CA ALA A 322 -21.08 -21.60 15.50
C ALA A 322 -20.59 -21.88 14.07
N ASN A 323 -21.37 -22.61 13.23
CA ASN A 323 -20.94 -22.96 11.87
C ASN A 323 -21.50 -22.00 10.82
N ASP A 324 -20.78 -21.90 9.70
CA ASP A 324 -21.14 -21.06 8.55
C ASP A 324 -22.41 -21.55 7.85
N PHE A 325 -23.01 -20.67 7.07
CA PHE A 325 -24.16 -20.99 6.26
C PHE A 325 -23.71 -21.62 4.93
N SER A 326 -24.59 -22.44 4.35
CA SER A 326 -24.49 -22.75 2.92
C SER A 326 -25.37 -21.76 2.16
N VAL A 327 -24.83 -21.17 1.09
CA VAL A 327 -25.50 -20.15 0.29
C VAL A 327 -25.45 -20.53 -1.19
N PHE A 328 -26.58 -20.38 -1.85
CA PHE A 328 -26.73 -20.53 -3.30
C PHE A 328 -27.26 -19.21 -3.88
N CYS A 329 -26.53 -18.61 -4.82
CA CYS A 329 -26.92 -17.38 -5.49
C CYS A 329 -27.16 -17.64 -6.97
N PHE A 330 -28.31 -17.21 -7.48
CA PHE A 330 -28.70 -17.29 -8.88
C PHE A 330 -28.45 -15.93 -9.55
N TRP A 331 -27.67 -15.92 -10.62
CA TRP A 331 -27.20 -14.73 -11.29
C TRP A 331 -27.59 -14.71 -12.76
N GLY A 332 -27.81 -13.50 -13.29
CA GLY A 332 -28.03 -13.28 -14.72
C GLY A 332 -27.09 -12.18 -15.24
N VAL A 333 -26.47 -12.42 -16.39
CA VAL A 333 -25.65 -11.41 -17.10
C VAL A 333 -26.50 -10.84 -18.23
N THR A 334 -26.68 -9.52 -18.22
CA THR A 334 -27.48 -8.79 -19.24
C THR A 334 -26.64 -8.54 -20.51
N PHE A 335 -27.27 -8.13 -21.62
CA PHE A 335 -26.58 -7.84 -22.88
C PHE A 335 -25.68 -6.60 -22.82
N ASP A 336 -25.86 -5.74 -21.85
CA ASP A 336 -25.00 -4.59 -21.56
C ASP A 336 -23.93 -4.89 -20.48
N ASN A 337 -23.69 -6.18 -20.21
CA ASN A 337 -22.68 -6.70 -19.28
C ASN A 337 -22.86 -6.26 -17.81
N HIS A 338 -24.11 -6.19 -17.34
CA HIS A 338 -24.39 -6.06 -15.91
C HIS A 338 -24.72 -7.42 -15.29
N LEU A 339 -24.34 -7.60 -14.05
CA LEU A 339 -24.58 -8.82 -13.26
C LEU A 339 -25.74 -8.58 -12.30
N HIS A 340 -26.84 -9.27 -12.48
CA HIS A 340 -28.04 -9.18 -11.65
C HIS A 340 -28.12 -10.37 -10.70
N LEU A 341 -28.32 -10.12 -9.41
CA LEU A 341 -28.73 -11.17 -8.45
C LEU A 341 -30.23 -11.45 -8.64
N LEU A 342 -30.56 -12.61 -9.14
CA LEU A 342 -31.96 -12.98 -9.47
C LEU A 342 -32.66 -13.62 -8.29
N ASP A 343 -31.97 -14.44 -7.52
CA ASP A 343 -32.50 -15.15 -6.36
C ASP A 343 -31.36 -15.64 -5.44
N MET A 344 -31.67 -15.94 -4.18
CA MET A 344 -30.73 -16.48 -3.22
C MET A 344 -31.44 -17.44 -2.26
N VAL A 345 -30.78 -18.54 -1.94
CA VAL A 345 -31.19 -19.49 -0.90
C VAL A 345 -30.04 -19.67 0.10
N ARG A 346 -30.32 -19.49 1.37
CA ARG A 346 -29.35 -19.57 2.45
C ARG A 346 -29.90 -20.44 3.58
N GLY A 347 -29.08 -21.32 4.11
CA GLY A 347 -29.48 -22.18 5.22
C GLY A 347 -28.32 -22.94 5.82
N LYS A 348 -28.62 -23.71 6.88
CA LYS A 348 -27.68 -24.61 7.53
C LYS A 348 -28.16 -26.04 7.32
N TRP A 349 -27.44 -26.80 6.51
CA TRP A 349 -27.82 -28.16 6.10
C TRP A 349 -26.72 -29.16 6.35
N GLU A 350 -27.09 -30.38 6.71
CA GLU A 350 -26.19 -31.51 6.69
C GLU A 350 -26.00 -32.03 5.26
N ALA A 351 -24.98 -32.90 5.05
CA ALA A 351 -24.59 -33.33 3.71
C ALA A 351 -25.73 -33.86 2.85
N ASP A 352 -26.64 -34.66 3.42
CA ASP A 352 -27.79 -35.19 2.68
C ASP A 352 -28.82 -34.12 2.36
N GLU A 353 -29.11 -33.26 3.33
CA GLU A 353 -30.01 -32.11 3.14
C GLU A 353 -29.42 -31.11 2.12
N LEU A 354 -28.12 -30.88 2.16
CA LEU A 354 -27.42 -30.00 1.24
C LEU A 354 -27.58 -30.47 -0.21
N ARG A 355 -27.45 -31.79 -0.45
CA ARG A 355 -27.68 -32.38 -1.78
C ARG A 355 -29.10 -32.17 -2.27
N GLU A 356 -30.10 -32.39 -1.40
CA GLU A 356 -31.49 -32.14 -1.76
C GLU A 356 -31.74 -30.64 -2.03
N GLN A 357 -31.14 -29.73 -1.30
CA GLN A 357 -31.25 -28.28 -1.56
C GLN A 357 -30.66 -27.90 -2.92
N VAL A 358 -29.51 -28.47 -3.32
CA VAL A 358 -28.98 -28.27 -4.69
C VAL A 358 -29.97 -28.69 -5.76
N LYS A 359 -30.61 -29.87 -5.61
CA LYS A 359 -31.64 -30.36 -6.55
C LYS A 359 -32.87 -29.43 -6.57
N LEU A 360 -33.34 -28.98 -5.41
CA LEU A 360 -34.46 -28.08 -5.30
C LEU A 360 -34.19 -26.72 -5.94
N CYS A 361 -33.02 -26.14 -5.69
CA CYS A 361 -32.58 -24.90 -6.30
C CYS A 361 -32.45 -25.03 -7.83
N TRP A 362 -31.81 -26.12 -8.29
CA TRP A 362 -31.74 -26.40 -9.73
C TRP A 362 -33.10 -26.53 -10.37
N LYS A 363 -34.02 -27.30 -9.76
CA LYS A 363 -35.40 -27.45 -10.27
C LYS A 363 -36.15 -26.13 -10.32
N LYS A 364 -35.96 -25.27 -9.29
CA LYS A 364 -36.59 -23.94 -9.20
C LYS A 364 -36.09 -23.03 -10.33
N TRP A 365 -34.76 -22.90 -10.43
CA TRP A 365 -34.16 -21.91 -11.32
C TRP A 365 -34.05 -22.37 -12.78
N ASN A 366 -34.09 -23.68 -13.04
CA ASN A 366 -34.18 -24.21 -14.40
C ASN A 366 -35.54 -23.95 -15.07
N GLN A 367 -36.51 -23.35 -14.36
CA GLN A 367 -37.79 -22.90 -14.91
C GLN A 367 -37.78 -21.46 -15.44
N TYR A 368 -36.68 -20.73 -15.22
CA TYR A 368 -36.48 -19.41 -15.80
C TYR A 368 -36.39 -19.48 -17.34
N GLU A 369 -36.76 -18.39 -18.01
CA GLU A 369 -36.73 -18.30 -19.49
C GLU A 369 -35.29 -18.58 -20.02
N VAL A 370 -34.28 -17.96 -19.38
CA VAL A 370 -32.87 -18.27 -19.61
C VAL A 370 -32.40 -19.22 -18.50
N LYS A 371 -32.21 -20.48 -18.85
CA LYS A 371 -31.84 -21.54 -17.91
C LYS A 371 -30.39 -21.37 -17.41
N PRO A 372 -30.11 -21.78 -16.15
CA PRO A 372 -28.71 -21.74 -15.64
C PRO A 372 -27.77 -22.57 -16.52
N TYR A 373 -26.69 -21.94 -16.95
CA TYR A 373 -25.64 -22.59 -17.72
C TYR A 373 -24.87 -23.61 -16.89
N GLY A 374 -24.67 -23.34 -15.59
CA GLY A 374 -23.97 -24.22 -14.66
C GLY A 374 -24.27 -23.90 -13.21
N PHE A 375 -24.03 -24.92 -12.37
CA PHE A 375 -24.05 -24.81 -10.92
C PHE A 375 -22.60 -24.90 -10.43
N TYR A 376 -22.05 -23.76 -10.03
CA TYR A 376 -20.65 -23.61 -9.62
C TYR A 376 -20.49 -23.85 -8.13
N ILE A 377 -19.74 -24.89 -7.76
CA ILE A 377 -19.53 -25.34 -6.38
C ILE A 377 -18.03 -25.34 -6.06
N GLU A 378 -17.65 -24.80 -4.91
CA GLU A 378 -16.26 -24.83 -4.48
C GLU A 378 -15.74 -26.27 -4.33
N ASP A 379 -14.60 -26.56 -4.97
CA ASP A 379 -13.92 -27.87 -4.91
C ASP A 379 -13.10 -28.04 -3.63
N LYS A 380 -13.75 -27.85 -2.49
CA LYS A 380 -13.18 -28.05 -1.15
C LYS A 380 -14.21 -28.63 -0.19
N SER A 381 -13.73 -29.34 0.81
CA SER A 381 -14.52 -29.79 1.97
C SER A 381 -15.87 -30.47 1.60
N SER A 382 -17.00 -29.86 1.96
CA SER A 382 -18.35 -30.34 1.70
C SER A 382 -18.71 -30.37 0.22
N GLY A 383 -18.16 -29.43 -0.56
CA GLY A 383 -18.40 -29.34 -2.00
C GLY A 383 -17.93 -30.59 -2.74
N ILE A 384 -16.80 -31.18 -2.37
CA ILE A 384 -16.26 -32.39 -3.01
C ILE A 384 -17.28 -33.55 -2.98
N GLY A 385 -17.90 -33.81 -1.83
CA GLY A 385 -18.91 -34.85 -1.69
C GLY A 385 -20.14 -34.61 -2.55
N VAL A 386 -20.63 -33.38 -2.55
CA VAL A 386 -21.79 -32.94 -3.37
C VAL A 386 -21.46 -33.06 -4.87
N ILE A 387 -20.29 -32.57 -5.29
CA ILE A 387 -19.83 -32.65 -6.69
C ILE A 387 -19.75 -34.12 -7.14
N GLN A 388 -19.07 -34.97 -6.39
CA GLN A 388 -18.83 -36.36 -6.79
C GLN A 388 -20.12 -37.19 -6.93
N GLU A 389 -21.09 -36.96 -6.08
CA GLU A 389 -22.35 -37.68 -6.10
C GLU A 389 -23.32 -37.12 -7.14
N LEU A 390 -23.59 -35.83 -7.14
CA LEU A 390 -24.58 -35.24 -8.03
C LEU A 390 -24.15 -35.29 -9.50
N THR A 391 -22.87 -35.18 -9.80
CA THR A 391 -22.37 -35.34 -11.19
C THR A 391 -22.67 -36.72 -11.76
N LYS A 392 -22.82 -37.75 -10.89
CA LYS A 392 -23.11 -39.13 -11.33
C LYS A 392 -24.59 -39.48 -11.35
N THR A 393 -25.39 -38.80 -10.52
CA THR A 393 -26.77 -39.21 -10.24
C THR A 393 -27.80 -38.29 -10.86
N GLU A 394 -27.45 -37.04 -11.18
CA GLU A 394 -28.41 -36.02 -11.63
C GLU A 394 -27.92 -35.32 -12.90
N PRO A 395 -28.83 -34.90 -13.80
CA PRO A 395 -28.51 -34.15 -15.02
C PRO A 395 -28.27 -32.65 -14.71
N ILE A 396 -27.55 -32.33 -13.65
CA ILE A 396 -27.18 -30.96 -13.23
C ILE A 396 -25.77 -30.68 -13.73
N PRO A 397 -25.54 -29.61 -14.52
CA PRO A 397 -24.21 -29.24 -14.98
C PRO A 397 -23.40 -28.62 -13.83
N ILE A 398 -22.84 -29.48 -12.97
CA ILE A 398 -22.04 -29.06 -11.83
C ILE A 398 -20.63 -28.72 -12.32
N VAL A 399 -20.17 -27.51 -12.01
CA VAL A 399 -18.86 -26.99 -12.37
C VAL A 399 -18.04 -26.78 -11.09
N PRO A 400 -16.97 -27.55 -10.88
CA PRO A 400 -16.07 -27.32 -9.73
C PRO A 400 -15.39 -25.96 -9.85
N VAL A 401 -15.46 -25.14 -8.80
CA VAL A 401 -14.72 -23.88 -8.70
C VAL A 401 -13.46 -24.12 -7.89
N ALA A 402 -12.32 -24.11 -8.55
CA ALA A 402 -11.03 -24.08 -7.89
C ALA A 402 -10.67 -22.64 -7.58
N ARG A 403 -10.85 -22.21 -6.34
CA ARG A 403 -10.39 -20.89 -5.85
C ARG A 403 -8.85 -20.80 -5.75
N THR A 404 -8.14 -21.61 -6.54
CA THR A 404 -6.69 -21.74 -6.62
C THR A 404 -6.18 -20.98 -7.82
N ARG A 405 -5.38 -19.93 -7.61
CA ARG A 405 -4.95 -19.05 -8.73
C ARG A 405 -3.46 -18.99 -8.98
N PHE A 406 -2.61 -19.52 -8.07
CA PHE A 406 -1.15 -19.36 -8.22
C PHE A 406 -0.42 -20.67 -7.96
N LYS A 407 0.61 -20.92 -8.78
CA LYS A 407 1.69 -21.84 -8.40
C LYS A 407 2.69 -21.04 -7.57
N ASN A 408 3.00 -21.51 -6.34
CA ASN A 408 4.12 -20.98 -5.57
C ASN A 408 5.45 -21.34 -6.26
N ASP A 409 6.56 -20.86 -5.71
CA ASP A 409 7.91 -21.14 -6.25
C ASP A 409 8.26 -22.64 -6.26
N GLU A 410 7.52 -23.45 -5.51
CA GLU A 410 7.63 -24.91 -5.46
C GLU A 410 6.67 -25.62 -6.46
N GLY A 411 5.94 -24.85 -7.26
CA GLY A 411 4.99 -25.37 -8.26
C GLY A 411 3.66 -25.84 -7.70
N MET A 412 3.40 -25.66 -6.40
CA MET A 412 2.12 -26.01 -5.77
C MET A 412 1.07 -24.93 -6.01
N MET A 413 -0.17 -25.36 -6.27
CA MET A 413 -1.32 -24.46 -6.41
C MET A 413 -1.73 -23.91 -5.04
N VAL A 414 -1.67 -22.59 -4.88
CA VAL A 414 -2.07 -21.90 -3.65
C VAL A 414 -3.42 -21.22 -3.87
N SER A 415 -4.34 -21.37 -2.92
CA SER A 415 -5.65 -20.72 -2.96
C SER A 415 -5.48 -19.21 -2.78
N ALA A 416 -6.16 -18.42 -3.60
CA ALA A 416 -6.30 -16.99 -3.36
C ALA A 416 -7.03 -16.80 -2.02
N ASP A 417 -6.48 -15.97 -1.13
CA ASP A 417 -7.17 -15.63 0.10
C ASP A 417 -8.45 -14.80 -0.19
N LYS A 418 -9.42 -14.84 0.74
CA LYS A 418 -10.71 -14.15 0.59
C LYS A 418 -10.56 -12.66 0.35
N PHE A 419 -9.59 -12.01 0.98
CA PHE A 419 -9.34 -10.59 0.80
C PHE A 419 -8.85 -10.26 -0.61
N SER A 420 -7.94 -11.04 -1.16
CA SER A 420 -7.48 -10.89 -2.56
C SER A 420 -8.64 -11.02 -3.57
N ARG A 421 -9.58 -11.95 -3.32
CA ARG A 421 -10.79 -12.12 -4.14
C ARG A 421 -11.72 -10.91 -4.03
N CYS A 422 -11.90 -10.39 -2.81
CA CYS A 422 -12.65 -9.15 -2.58
C CYS A 422 -12.05 -8.00 -3.39
N MET A 423 -10.73 -7.83 -3.37
CA MET A 423 -10.05 -6.74 -4.06
C MET A 423 -10.12 -6.84 -5.58
N THR A 424 -10.15 -8.05 -6.15
CA THR A 424 -10.40 -8.23 -7.60
C THR A 424 -11.85 -7.97 -7.98
N THR A 425 -12.80 -8.11 -7.05
CA THR A 425 -14.23 -7.84 -7.24
C THR A 425 -14.58 -6.36 -7.06
N ALA A 426 -13.92 -5.67 -6.12
CA ALA A 426 -14.23 -4.29 -5.73
C ALA A 426 -14.31 -3.28 -6.90
N PRO A 427 -13.46 -3.31 -7.94
CA PRO A 427 -13.56 -2.41 -9.08
C PRO A 427 -14.89 -2.57 -9.85
N TYR A 428 -15.39 -3.79 -10.02
CA TYR A 428 -16.66 -4.04 -10.71
C TYR A 428 -17.86 -3.50 -9.90
N LEU A 429 -17.80 -3.65 -8.57
CA LEU A 429 -18.80 -3.08 -7.67
C LEU A 429 -18.76 -1.55 -7.70
N ALA A 430 -17.59 -0.95 -7.56
CA ALA A 430 -17.41 0.50 -7.54
C ALA A 430 -17.85 1.17 -8.86
N ASN A 431 -17.72 0.47 -9.99
CA ASN A 431 -18.20 0.92 -11.30
C ASN A 431 -19.70 0.66 -11.50
N GLY A 432 -20.40 0.07 -10.52
CA GLY A 432 -21.85 -0.16 -10.57
C GLY A 432 -22.28 -1.27 -11.53
N TRP A 433 -21.43 -2.29 -11.74
CA TRP A 433 -21.75 -3.40 -12.66
C TRP A 433 -22.60 -4.50 -12.02
N VAL A 434 -22.80 -4.46 -10.69
CA VAL A 434 -23.59 -5.44 -9.95
C VAL A 434 -24.90 -4.81 -9.48
N TYR A 435 -26.01 -5.46 -9.82
CA TYR A 435 -27.34 -5.01 -9.52
C TYR A 435 -28.06 -5.99 -8.58
N LEU A 436 -28.71 -5.46 -7.58
CA LEU A 436 -29.51 -6.19 -6.63
C LEU A 436 -31.01 -6.01 -6.92
N PRO A 437 -31.87 -6.99 -6.63
CA PRO A 437 -33.30 -6.84 -6.78
C PRO A 437 -33.83 -5.81 -5.78
N ASN A 438 -34.82 -5.02 -6.25
CA ASN A 438 -35.59 -4.09 -5.44
C ASN A 438 -37.04 -4.59 -5.32
N GLY A 439 -37.77 -4.22 -4.26
CA GLY A 439 -39.16 -4.59 -4.06
C GLY A 439 -39.33 -5.91 -3.30
N GLU A 440 -40.10 -6.88 -3.85
CA GLU A 440 -40.47 -8.14 -3.16
C GLU A 440 -39.30 -9.02 -2.71
N LYS A 441 -38.09 -8.75 -3.22
CA LYS A 441 -36.85 -9.50 -2.89
C LYS A 441 -35.84 -8.69 -2.06
N ASP A 442 -36.28 -7.67 -1.35
CA ASP A 442 -35.40 -6.82 -0.53
C ASP A 442 -34.66 -7.58 0.57
N ASP A 443 -35.22 -8.68 1.09
CA ASP A 443 -34.60 -9.55 2.08
C ASP A 443 -33.29 -10.19 1.56
N ILE A 444 -33.28 -10.59 0.28
CA ILE A 444 -32.10 -11.15 -0.39
C ILE A 444 -31.01 -10.07 -0.52
N SER A 445 -31.39 -8.89 -1.00
CA SER A 445 -30.48 -7.73 -1.11
C SER A 445 -29.95 -7.32 0.26
N GLY A 446 -30.82 -7.22 1.26
CA GLY A 446 -30.46 -6.86 2.64
C GLY A 446 -29.46 -7.83 3.27
N THR A 447 -29.63 -9.14 3.05
CA THR A 447 -28.72 -10.17 3.56
C THR A 447 -27.32 -10.07 2.94
N LEU A 448 -27.23 -9.96 1.60
CA LEU A 448 -25.95 -9.79 0.91
C LEU A 448 -25.28 -8.48 1.31
N LEU A 449 -26.01 -7.37 1.36
CA LEU A 449 -25.48 -6.07 1.76
C LEU A 449 -24.96 -6.05 3.20
N ALA A 450 -25.65 -6.74 4.12
CA ALA A 450 -25.22 -6.82 5.51
C ALA A 450 -23.87 -7.56 5.65
N GLU A 451 -23.66 -8.65 4.93
CA GLU A 451 -22.39 -9.36 4.91
C GLU A 451 -21.29 -8.54 4.19
N CYS A 452 -21.61 -7.90 3.06
CA CYS A 452 -20.69 -7.00 2.37
C CYS A 452 -20.26 -5.82 3.26
N ALA A 453 -21.21 -5.22 3.99
CA ALA A 453 -20.93 -4.13 4.93
C ALA A 453 -20.08 -4.58 6.13
N ALA A 454 -20.21 -5.84 6.54
CA ALA A 454 -19.43 -6.43 7.61
C ALA A 454 -18.05 -6.97 7.17
N PHE A 455 -17.82 -7.12 5.86
CA PHE A 455 -16.60 -7.73 5.33
C PHE A 455 -15.36 -6.86 5.63
N ARG A 456 -14.36 -7.44 6.31
CA ARG A 456 -13.15 -6.76 6.77
C ARG A 456 -11.89 -7.38 6.16
N ALA A 457 -10.90 -6.53 5.93
CA ALA A 457 -9.63 -6.96 5.34
C ALA A 457 -8.84 -7.95 6.21
N ASP A 458 -9.02 -7.89 7.54
CA ASP A 458 -8.39 -8.80 8.50
C ASP A 458 -9.18 -10.11 8.72
N LEU A 459 -10.28 -10.29 7.97
CA LEU A 459 -11.18 -11.45 8.07
C LEU A 459 -11.79 -11.65 9.47
N SER A 460 -11.92 -10.59 10.27
CA SER A 460 -12.54 -10.63 11.62
C SER A 460 -14.06 -10.62 11.61
N HIS A 461 -14.68 -10.54 10.44
CA HIS A 461 -16.15 -10.63 10.28
C HIS A 461 -16.66 -12.04 10.60
N LYS A 462 -17.91 -12.13 11.03
CA LYS A 462 -18.51 -13.37 11.52
C LYS A 462 -19.00 -14.28 10.38
N HIS A 463 -19.54 -13.72 9.32
CA HIS A 463 -20.10 -14.43 8.16
C HIS A 463 -19.69 -13.71 6.87
N ASP A 464 -19.34 -14.49 5.85
CA ASP A 464 -18.93 -14.01 4.53
C ASP A 464 -19.37 -14.93 3.37
N ASP A 465 -20.30 -15.85 3.65
CA ASP A 465 -20.74 -16.90 2.72
C ASP A 465 -21.40 -16.28 1.47
N CYS A 466 -22.20 -15.21 1.65
CA CYS A 466 -22.78 -14.46 0.53
C CYS A 466 -21.74 -13.68 -0.25
N CYS A 467 -20.71 -13.16 0.43
CA CYS A 467 -19.60 -12.47 -0.22
C CYS A 467 -18.79 -13.42 -1.10
N ASP A 468 -18.54 -14.65 -0.64
CA ASP A 468 -17.85 -15.67 -1.43
C ASP A 468 -18.61 -16.02 -2.71
N CYS A 469 -19.94 -16.16 -2.64
CA CYS A 469 -20.79 -16.33 -3.81
C CYS A 469 -20.74 -15.14 -4.78
N LEU A 470 -20.69 -13.91 -4.26
CA LEU A 470 -20.56 -12.69 -5.06
C LEU A 470 -19.20 -12.63 -5.77
N PHE A 471 -18.10 -12.95 -5.06
CA PHE A 471 -16.76 -12.94 -5.65
C PHE A 471 -16.61 -13.97 -6.77
N ASP A 472 -17.15 -15.17 -6.57
CA ASP A 472 -17.19 -16.18 -7.62
C ASP A 472 -18.04 -15.73 -8.81
N ALA A 473 -19.18 -15.09 -8.56
CA ALA A 473 -20.07 -14.60 -9.61
C ALA A 473 -19.40 -13.52 -10.49
N VAL A 474 -18.73 -12.56 -9.88
CA VAL A 474 -17.99 -11.50 -10.60
C VAL A 474 -16.85 -12.11 -11.41
N ASP A 475 -16.14 -13.09 -10.85
CA ASP A 475 -15.05 -13.77 -11.55
C ASP A 475 -15.54 -14.59 -12.76
N ILE A 476 -16.67 -15.27 -12.62
CA ILE A 476 -17.32 -16.04 -13.71
C ILE A 476 -17.85 -15.08 -14.79
N ALA A 477 -18.46 -13.97 -14.41
CA ALA A 477 -19.04 -13.03 -15.35
C ALA A 477 -17.97 -12.21 -16.10
N PHE A 478 -16.94 -11.75 -15.41
CA PHE A 478 -16.01 -10.71 -15.91
C PHE A 478 -14.53 -11.08 -15.84
N GLY A 479 -14.17 -12.20 -15.19
CA GLY A 479 -12.79 -12.64 -15.06
C GLY A 479 -12.18 -13.12 -16.38
N ALA A 480 -10.83 -13.17 -16.45
CA ALA A 480 -10.09 -13.58 -17.64
C ALA A 480 -10.40 -15.02 -18.14
N ALA A 481 -11.01 -15.86 -17.29
CA ALA A 481 -11.50 -17.22 -17.62
C ALA A 481 -13.03 -17.24 -17.69
N GLY A 482 -13.68 -16.09 -17.69
CA GLY A 482 -15.14 -15.97 -17.68
C GLY A 482 -15.79 -16.54 -18.90
N VAL A 483 -17.04 -17.03 -18.73
CA VAL A 483 -17.88 -17.58 -19.80
C VAL A 483 -18.06 -16.57 -20.95
N GLY A 484 -17.97 -15.27 -20.66
CA GLY A 484 -17.99 -14.21 -21.67
C GLY A 484 -16.86 -14.30 -22.70
N SER A 485 -15.72 -14.94 -22.38
CA SER A 485 -14.62 -15.15 -23.35
C SER A 485 -14.86 -16.33 -24.33
N ILE A 486 -15.91 -17.13 -24.10
CA ILE A 486 -16.28 -18.26 -24.95
C ILE A 486 -17.29 -17.82 -26.05
N PHE A 487 -17.92 -16.67 -25.90
CA PHE A 487 -18.95 -16.14 -26.78
C PHE A 487 -18.52 -14.87 -27.57
N ILE A 488 -17.23 -14.48 -27.52
CA ILE A 488 -16.57 -13.51 -28.40
C ILE A 488 -15.64 -14.32 -29.37
#